data_0e74dfbb475e0dcd4d0c55bf746d88d3
#
_entry.id   0e74dfbb475e0dcd4d0c55bf746d88d3
#
_cell.length_a   1.000
_cell.length_b   1.000
_cell.length_c   1.000
_cell.angle_alpha   90.00
_cell.angle_beta   90.00
_cell.angle_gamma   90.00
#
_symmetry.space_group_name_H-M   'P 1'
#
loop_
_entity.id
_entity.type
_entity.pdbx_description
1 polymer ?
#
loop_
_entity_poly.entity_id
_entity_poly.type
_entity_poly.pdbx_seq_one_letter_code
_entity_poly.pdbx_strand_id
1 'polypeptide(L)'
;MDFSTRMRVYRDAALRKLRRARGLPTDPYPARPEGTYLSPWLDLIASMDDMPRRYALNPADIDDWQTRARAQLAELTGYVAATTPPTIVNVRGPTPLPQSPHIEKTTYYLRVRPQSDLPVTLLVGSTADKPLPVFLYLAGSTSGVHLGWGETKVPIDHQRLSIGADMALQATRRGYLGVCVEQTGYGEKEERYLPKRSADRTIDIALHAALLGQSLLGLKAMDVSASIDWLLSSACPHPIDPKRIFVFGHSSGGTAAQFAAALDPRILGTLASGSVRRLSEIVATRGTSNGELLVPGFFQDFESDDILALIAPRPFVGLSGIDDHIFPFDGVVRAIDGALPAYRSFDAADKIEAVAAPFGHRYYAEESWQAWRRIIDPDFSDDLPRD
;
A
#
# COMPACT_ATOMS: atom_id res chain seq x y z
N MET A 1 -12.81 -34.10 17.41
CA MET A 1 -14.12 -34.06 16.74
C MET A 1 -14.22 -35.32 15.91
N ASP A 2 -15.21 -36.17 16.18
CA ASP A 2 -15.39 -37.42 15.46
C ASP A 2 -15.83 -37.21 14.00
N PHE A 3 -15.75 -38.27 13.19
CA PHE A 3 -16.07 -38.23 11.77
C PHE A 3 -17.55 -37.82 11.53
N SER A 4 -18.47 -38.24 12.36
CA SER A 4 -19.90 -37.95 12.23
C SER A 4 -20.18 -36.46 12.47
N THR A 5 -19.53 -35.85 13.43
CA THR A 5 -19.62 -34.40 13.72
C THR A 5 -19.02 -33.55 12.59
N ARG A 6 -17.88 -33.98 12.03
CA ARG A 6 -17.29 -33.28 10.85
C ARG A 6 -18.24 -33.34 9.66
N MET A 7 -18.80 -34.48 9.34
CA MET A 7 -19.73 -34.63 8.23
C MET A 7 -21.01 -33.80 8.41
N ARG A 8 -21.48 -33.64 9.64
CA ARG A 8 -22.64 -32.80 9.96
C ARG A 8 -22.34 -31.33 9.72
N VAL A 9 -21.17 -30.84 10.16
CA VAL A 9 -20.72 -29.45 9.94
C VAL A 9 -20.58 -29.14 8.45
N TYR A 10 -19.98 -30.06 7.65
CA TYR A 10 -19.88 -29.87 6.20
C TYR A 10 -21.22 -29.87 5.50
N ARG A 11 -22.14 -30.79 5.89
CA ARG A 11 -23.49 -30.80 5.35
C ARG A 11 -24.24 -29.50 5.63
N ASP A 12 -24.16 -28.98 6.85
CA ASP A 12 -24.86 -27.77 7.25
C ASP A 12 -24.28 -26.53 6.58
N ALA A 13 -22.97 -26.49 6.34
CA ALA A 13 -22.31 -25.44 5.55
C ALA A 13 -22.76 -25.50 4.07
N ALA A 14 -22.84 -26.69 3.47
CA ALA A 14 -23.30 -26.87 2.10
C ALA A 14 -24.79 -26.50 1.96
N LEU A 15 -25.64 -26.86 2.91
CA LEU A 15 -27.05 -26.49 2.93
C LEU A 15 -27.24 -24.98 3.07
N ARG A 16 -26.45 -24.29 3.92
CA ARG A 16 -26.50 -22.82 4.02
C ARG A 16 -26.09 -22.17 2.71
N LYS A 17 -25.04 -22.67 2.05
CA LYS A 17 -24.60 -22.17 0.73
C LYS A 17 -25.68 -22.35 -0.34
N LEU A 18 -26.35 -23.51 -0.36
CA LEU A 18 -27.43 -23.81 -1.29
C LEU A 18 -28.66 -22.93 -1.03
N ARG A 19 -29.05 -22.74 0.25
CA ARG A 19 -30.16 -21.85 0.63
C ARG A 19 -29.88 -20.42 0.22
N ARG A 20 -28.65 -19.92 0.47
CA ARG A 20 -28.22 -18.58 0.05
C ARG A 20 -28.30 -18.39 -1.47
N ALA A 21 -27.84 -19.38 -2.23
CA ALA A 21 -27.93 -19.35 -3.71
C ALA A 21 -29.36 -19.33 -4.24
N ARG A 22 -30.34 -19.81 -3.46
CA ARG A 22 -31.77 -19.82 -3.79
C ARG A 22 -32.56 -18.65 -3.16
N GLY A 23 -31.88 -17.67 -2.53
CA GLY A 23 -32.55 -16.58 -1.84
C GLY A 23 -33.38 -16.99 -0.63
N LEU A 24 -33.18 -18.21 -0.08
CA LEU A 24 -33.92 -18.70 1.08
C LEU A 24 -33.27 -18.23 2.37
N PRO A 25 -34.06 -18.02 3.44
CA PRO A 25 -33.50 -17.67 4.74
C PRO A 25 -32.49 -18.72 5.22
N THR A 26 -31.32 -18.21 5.63
CA THR A 26 -30.23 -19.05 6.18
C THR A 26 -30.07 -18.90 7.69
N ASP A 27 -30.79 -17.94 8.27
CA ASP A 27 -30.76 -17.67 9.71
C ASP A 27 -31.60 -18.71 10.46
N PRO A 28 -31.02 -19.49 11.39
CA PRO A 28 -31.75 -20.43 12.23
C PRO A 28 -32.51 -19.75 13.37
N TYR A 29 -32.32 -18.47 13.58
CA TYR A 29 -32.96 -17.73 14.67
C TYR A 29 -34.31 -17.13 14.23
N PRO A 30 -35.23 -16.88 15.18
CA PRO A 30 -36.49 -16.22 14.88
C PRO A 30 -36.24 -14.78 14.30
N ALA A 31 -37.26 -14.26 13.65
CA ALA A 31 -37.25 -12.87 13.21
C ALA A 31 -36.91 -11.94 14.39
N ARG A 32 -36.01 -10.98 14.14
CA ARG A 32 -35.60 -10.02 15.18
C ARG A 32 -36.79 -9.17 15.61
N PRO A 33 -37.05 -9.00 16.92
CA PRO A 33 -38.12 -8.12 17.39
C PRO A 33 -37.89 -6.69 16.85
N GLU A 34 -38.99 -6.01 16.52
CA GLU A 34 -38.95 -4.61 16.08
C GLU A 34 -38.33 -3.73 17.18
N GLY A 35 -37.50 -2.77 16.78
CA GLY A 35 -36.81 -1.85 17.70
C GLY A 35 -35.60 -2.43 18.44
N THR A 36 -35.15 -3.65 18.09
CA THR A 36 -33.95 -4.24 18.70
C THR A 36 -32.71 -4.00 17.82
N TYR A 37 -31.61 -3.62 18.47
CA TYR A 37 -30.29 -3.42 17.82
C TYR A 37 -29.42 -4.64 18.09
N LEU A 38 -29.37 -5.60 17.16
CA LEU A 38 -28.65 -6.88 17.32
C LEU A 38 -27.47 -7.03 16.34
N SER A 39 -27.07 -5.94 15.67
CA SER A 39 -25.90 -5.97 14.79
C SER A 39 -24.70 -5.33 15.49
N PRO A 40 -23.69 -6.12 15.89
CA PRO A 40 -22.45 -5.56 16.44
C PRO A 40 -21.75 -4.62 15.48
N TRP A 41 -21.88 -4.84 14.18
CA TRP A 41 -21.27 -3.95 13.17
C TRP A 41 -21.92 -2.56 13.15
N LEU A 42 -23.25 -2.48 13.12
CA LEU A 42 -23.94 -1.19 13.15
C LEU A 42 -23.65 -0.41 14.42
N ASP A 43 -23.52 -1.09 15.56
CA ASP A 43 -23.13 -0.49 16.83
C ASP A 43 -21.73 0.12 16.76
N LEU A 44 -20.75 -0.61 16.19
CA LEU A 44 -19.39 -0.11 16.00
C LEU A 44 -19.30 1.04 15.00
N ILE A 45 -20.10 1.00 13.90
CA ILE A 45 -20.16 2.11 12.94
C ILE A 45 -20.72 3.36 13.59
N ALA A 46 -21.82 3.25 14.32
CA ALA A 46 -22.40 4.40 15.05
C ALA A 46 -21.40 4.99 16.06
N SER A 47 -20.61 4.15 16.72
CA SER A 47 -19.55 4.60 17.64
C SER A 47 -18.41 5.33 16.93
N MET A 48 -18.15 5.03 15.65
CA MET A 48 -17.15 5.74 14.85
C MET A 48 -17.59 7.16 14.49
N ASP A 49 -18.84 7.35 14.11
CA ASP A 49 -19.35 8.64 13.62
C ASP A 49 -19.28 9.74 14.67
N ASP A 50 -19.42 9.39 15.96
CA ASP A 50 -19.38 10.31 17.09
C ASP A 50 -17.99 10.44 17.75
N MET A 51 -16.96 9.73 17.25
CA MET A 51 -15.65 9.67 17.91
C MET A 51 -14.80 10.91 17.57
N PRO A 52 -14.44 11.77 18.55
CA PRO A 52 -13.52 12.86 18.31
C PRO A 52 -12.10 12.32 18.10
N ARG A 53 -11.45 12.74 17.01
CA ARG A 53 -10.06 12.35 16.70
C ARG A 53 -9.09 13.25 17.47
N ARG A 54 -8.17 12.63 18.23
CA ARG A 54 -7.17 13.36 19.03
C ARG A 54 -6.15 14.13 18.19
N TYR A 55 -5.88 13.62 16.99
CA TYR A 55 -4.91 14.19 16.04
C TYR A 55 -5.59 14.60 14.73
N ALA A 56 -6.86 15.01 14.77
CA ALA A 56 -7.49 15.65 13.61
C ALA A 56 -6.64 16.81 13.12
N LEU A 57 -6.53 16.97 11.79
CA LEU A 57 -5.74 18.03 11.17
C LEU A 57 -6.04 19.41 11.78
N ASN A 58 -5.00 20.11 12.21
CA ASN A 58 -5.03 21.50 12.67
C ASN A 58 -4.18 22.39 11.76
N PRO A 59 -4.77 23.05 10.74
CA PRO A 59 -4.02 23.87 9.82
C PRO A 59 -3.39 25.13 10.44
N ALA A 60 -3.92 25.60 11.58
CA ALA A 60 -3.41 26.80 12.25
C ALA A 60 -2.06 26.58 12.95
N ASP A 61 -1.68 25.33 13.17
CA ASP A 61 -0.44 24.93 13.84
C ASP A 61 0.17 23.71 13.13
N ILE A 62 0.37 23.83 11.83
CA ILE A 62 0.64 22.70 10.95
C ILE A 62 1.96 22.00 11.26
N ASP A 63 3.03 22.73 11.55
CA ASP A 63 4.37 22.15 11.79
C ASP A 63 4.40 21.35 13.11
N ASP A 64 3.84 21.91 14.19
CA ASP A 64 3.73 21.22 15.47
C ASP A 64 2.75 20.04 15.37
N TRP A 65 1.62 20.25 14.66
CA TRP A 65 0.67 19.17 14.38
C TRP A 65 1.33 18.00 13.63
N GLN A 66 2.06 18.25 12.55
CA GLN A 66 2.75 17.18 11.79
C GLN A 66 3.76 16.43 12.67
N THR A 67 4.49 17.15 13.51
CA THR A 67 5.48 16.53 14.41
C THR A 67 4.81 15.58 15.39
N ARG A 68 3.77 16.05 16.10
CA ARG A 68 3.03 15.25 17.07
C ARG A 68 2.24 14.12 16.43
N ALA A 69 1.55 14.39 15.34
CA ALA A 69 0.74 13.40 14.63
C ALA A 69 1.60 12.30 14.00
N ARG A 70 2.78 12.63 13.44
CA ARG A 70 3.70 11.62 12.92
C ARG A 70 4.26 10.71 14.02
N ALA A 71 4.59 11.28 15.17
CA ALA A 71 5.04 10.50 16.35
C ALA A 71 3.93 9.55 16.83
N GLN A 72 2.68 10.05 16.91
CA GLN A 72 1.54 9.22 17.30
C GLN A 72 1.22 8.14 16.25
N LEU A 73 1.32 8.45 14.96
CA LEU A 73 1.14 7.46 13.89
C LEU A 73 2.19 6.36 13.98
N ALA A 74 3.45 6.70 14.26
CA ALA A 74 4.52 5.73 14.47
C ALA A 74 4.22 4.82 15.67
N GLU A 75 3.80 5.38 16.80
CA GLU A 75 3.39 4.61 17.98
C GLU A 75 2.20 3.70 17.67
N LEU A 76 1.14 4.23 17.08
CA LEU A 76 -0.09 3.51 16.78
C LEU A 76 0.12 2.33 15.82
N THR A 77 1.00 2.50 14.85
CA THR A 77 1.32 1.47 13.86
C THR A 77 2.42 0.51 14.29
N GLY A 78 3.11 0.82 15.39
CA GLY A 78 4.32 0.11 15.84
C GLY A 78 5.52 0.33 14.90
N TYR A 79 5.52 1.44 14.13
CA TYR A 79 6.63 1.82 13.27
C TYR A 79 7.83 2.27 14.10
N VAL A 80 8.99 1.68 13.81
CA VAL A 80 10.26 2.07 14.42
C VAL A 80 11.27 2.30 13.29
N ALA A 81 11.80 3.51 13.20
CA ALA A 81 12.90 3.80 12.28
C ALA A 81 14.15 3.02 12.69
N ALA A 82 14.81 2.38 11.73
CA ALA A 82 16.06 1.68 12.01
C ALA A 82 17.17 2.68 12.33
N THR A 83 18.07 2.30 13.25
CA THR A 83 19.24 3.11 13.61
C THR A 83 20.46 2.83 12.73
N THR A 84 20.41 1.72 11.98
CA THR A 84 21.48 1.28 11.06
C THR A 84 20.87 0.69 9.81
N PRO A 85 21.49 0.88 8.63
CA PRO A 85 21.03 0.24 7.41
C PRO A 85 21.03 -1.30 7.54
N PRO A 86 20.08 -2.00 6.88
CA PRO A 86 20.04 -3.45 6.88
C PRO A 86 21.23 -4.04 6.13
N THR A 87 21.66 -5.24 6.55
CA THR A 87 22.76 -5.97 5.90
C THR A 87 22.26 -6.87 4.78
N ILE A 88 23.03 -6.99 3.70
CA ILE A 88 22.76 -7.95 2.64
C ILE A 88 23.10 -9.36 3.14
N VAL A 89 22.11 -10.26 3.11
CA VAL A 89 22.32 -11.67 3.50
C VAL A 89 22.40 -12.61 2.30
N ASN A 90 21.85 -12.18 1.16
CA ASN A 90 21.96 -12.93 -0.11
C ASN A 90 21.74 -12.00 -1.31
N VAL A 91 22.22 -12.42 -2.48
CA VAL A 91 22.06 -11.72 -3.76
C VAL A 91 21.72 -12.71 -4.86
N ARG A 92 20.74 -12.39 -5.70
CA ARG A 92 20.36 -13.15 -6.90
C ARG A 92 20.43 -12.24 -8.12
N GLY A 93 21.25 -12.58 -9.07
CA GLY A 93 21.54 -11.78 -10.27
C GLY A 93 23.01 -11.32 -10.30
N PRO A 94 23.37 -10.34 -11.17
CA PRO A 94 22.51 -9.70 -12.14
C PRO A 94 22.01 -10.63 -13.25
N THR A 95 20.84 -10.30 -13.80
CA THR A 95 20.25 -11.06 -14.91
C THR A 95 19.59 -10.05 -15.86
N PRO A 96 19.89 -10.06 -17.17
CA PRO A 96 19.21 -9.19 -18.14
C PRO A 96 17.72 -9.56 -18.21
N LEU A 97 16.86 -8.55 -18.41
CA LEU A 97 15.45 -8.79 -18.62
C LEU A 97 15.19 -9.22 -20.07
N PRO A 98 14.45 -10.32 -20.30
CA PRO A 98 14.18 -10.81 -21.67
C PRO A 98 13.54 -9.76 -22.58
N GLN A 99 12.62 -8.94 -22.04
CA GLN A 99 11.90 -7.89 -22.77
C GLN A 99 12.66 -6.55 -22.85
N SER A 100 13.81 -6.43 -22.21
CA SER A 100 14.67 -5.24 -22.22
C SER A 100 16.09 -5.66 -21.83
N PRO A 101 16.86 -6.31 -22.74
CA PRO A 101 18.15 -6.94 -22.42
C PRO A 101 19.24 -5.98 -21.91
N HIS A 102 19.08 -4.67 -22.13
CA HIS A 102 19.96 -3.62 -21.62
C HIS A 102 19.62 -3.20 -20.16
N ILE A 103 18.52 -3.76 -19.58
CA ILE A 103 18.15 -3.57 -18.19
C ILE A 103 18.51 -4.82 -17.41
N GLU A 104 19.33 -4.67 -16.38
CA GLU A 104 19.71 -5.74 -15.48
C GLU A 104 18.82 -5.74 -14.24
N LYS A 105 18.45 -6.94 -13.81
CA LYS A 105 17.68 -7.21 -12.60
C LYS A 105 18.58 -7.89 -11.57
N THR A 106 18.67 -7.32 -10.37
CA THR A 106 19.36 -7.92 -9.22
C THR A 106 18.46 -7.87 -7.99
N THR A 107 18.24 -9.00 -7.33
CA THR A 107 17.49 -9.08 -6.08
C THR A 107 18.45 -9.19 -4.90
N TYR A 108 18.35 -8.27 -3.97
CA TYR A 108 19.06 -8.27 -2.70
C TYR A 108 18.13 -8.71 -1.59
N TYR A 109 18.58 -9.60 -0.73
CA TYR A 109 17.86 -10.00 0.49
C TYR A 109 18.48 -9.26 1.66
N LEU A 110 17.71 -8.34 2.23
CA LEU A 110 18.17 -7.45 3.29
C LEU A 110 17.66 -7.95 4.65
N ARG A 111 18.56 -8.20 5.63
CA ARG A 111 18.15 -8.53 7.00
C ARG A 111 17.59 -7.28 7.69
N VAL A 112 16.27 -7.12 7.69
CA VAL A 112 15.58 -5.96 8.28
C VAL A 112 15.16 -6.17 9.74
N ARG A 113 15.01 -7.43 10.16
CA ARG A 113 14.72 -7.86 11.54
C ARG A 113 15.36 -9.23 11.79
N PRO A 114 15.56 -9.68 13.04
CA PRO A 114 16.31 -10.92 13.34
C PRO A 114 15.84 -12.17 12.58
N GLN A 115 14.55 -12.27 12.27
CA GLN A 115 13.94 -13.40 11.54
C GLN A 115 13.17 -12.94 10.30
N SER A 116 13.56 -11.79 9.71
CA SER A 116 12.87 -11.26 8.53
C SER A 116 13.87 -10.68 7.55
N ASP A 117 13.94 -11.31 6.38
CA ASP A 117 14.67 -10.81 5.23
C ASP A 117 13.70 -10.17 4.25
N LEU A 118 14.11 -9.05 3.69
CA LEU A 118 13.34 -8.26 2.74
C LEU A 118 13.93 -8.41 1.34
N PRO A 119 13.22 -9.05 0.40
CA PRO A 119 13.63 -9.04 -0.99
C PRO A 119 13.41 -7.64 -1.59
N VAL A 120 14.48 -7.01 -2.06
CA VAL A 120 14.49 -5.76 -2.80
C VAL A 120 15.14 -6.01 -4.15
N THR A 121 14.38 -5.84 -5.23
CA THR A 121 14.89 -6.04 -6.59
C THR A 121 15.16 -4.70 -7.23
N LEU A 122 16.40 -4.50 -7.69
CA LEU A 122 16.82 -3.34 -8.48
C LEU A 122 16.72 -3.65 -9.96
N LEU A 123 16.20 -2.69 -10.72
CA LEU A 123 16.23 -2.65 -12.19
C LEU A 123 17.12 -1.48 -12.59
N VAL A 124 18.21 -1.78 -13.31
CA VAL A 124 19.24 -0.82 -13.68
C VAL A 124 19.41 -0.80 -15.18
N GLY A 125 19.22 0.35 -15.81
CA GLY A 125 19.53 0.59 -17.21
C GLY A 125 21.00 0.99 -17.42
N SER A 126 21.40 1.14 -18.67
CA SER A 126 22.80 1.40 -19.09
C SER A 126 23.36 2.80 -18.72
N THR A 127 22.58 3.66 -18.04
CA THR A 127 22.98 5.05 -17.70
C THR A 127 23.44 5.24 -16.26
N ALA A 128 23.93 4.20 -15.61
CA ALA A 128 24.20 4.14 -14.16
C ALA A 128 25.42 4.96 -13.65
N ASP A 129 26.06 5.78 -14.49
CA ASP A 129 27.25 6.55 -14.09
C ASP A 129 26.93 7.86 -13.32
N LYS A 130 25.66 8.21 -13.19
CA LYS A 130 25.19 9.40 -12.46
C LYS A 130 24.29 8.98 -11.29
N PRO A 131 24.18 9.80 -10.23
CA PRO A 131 23.19 9.58 -9.19
C PRO A 131 21.78 9.46 -9.79
N LEU A 132 21.13 8.31 -9.56
CA LEU A 132 19.83 7.99 -10.14
C LEU A 132 18.68 8.44 -9.23
N PRO A 133 17.61 9.02 -9.77
CA PRO A 133 16.35 9.14 -9.04
C PRO A 133 15.77 7.76 -8.79
N VAL A 134 15.13 7.55 -7.65
CA VAL A 134 14.60 6.27 -7.21
C VAL A 134 13.10 6.21 -7.44
N PHE A 135 12.63 5.15 -8.09
CA PHE A 135 11.23 4.79 -8.21
C PHE A 135 10.95 3.53 -7.40
N LEU A 136 10.46 3.70 -6.16
CA LEU A 136 10.01 2.59 -5.31
C LEU A 136 8.65 2.09 -5.81
N TYR A 137 8.59 0.81 -6.17
CA TYR A 137 7.37 0.15 -6.61
C TYR A 137 6.84 -0.80 -5.54
N LEU A 138 5.57 -0.60 -5.15
CA LEU A 138 4.83 -1.43 -4.22
C LEU A 138 3.63 -2.05 -4.94
N ALA A 139 3.65 -3.36 -5.11
CA ALA A 139 2.57 -4.09 -5.78
C ALA A 139 1.30 -4.11 -4.93
N GLY A 140 0.16 -4.30 -5.57
CA GLY A 140 -1.12 -4.54 -4.89
C GLY A 140 -1.21 -5.93 -4.26
N SER A 141 -2.41 -6.34 -3.83
CA SER A 141 -2.73 -7.69 -3.34
C SER A 141 -2.61 -8.71 -4.47
N THR A 142 -1.41 -8.95 -4.94
CA THR A 142 -1.08 -9.75 -6.12
C THR A 142 -0.24 -10.97 -5.77
N SER A 143 0.27 -11.65 -6.79
CA SER A 143 1.19 -12.79 -6.68
C SER A 143 2.58 -12.41 -6.14
N GLY A 144 2.94 -11.12 -6.17
CA GLY A 144 4.21 -10.58 -5.68
C GLY A 144 4.68 -9.37 -6.49
N VAL A 145 5.80 -8.81 -6.07
CA VAL A 145 6.38 -7.60 -6.66
C VAL A 145 7.00 -7.83 -8.06
N HIS A 146 7.14 -9.10 -8.49
CA HIS A 146 7.68 -9.48 -9.81
C HIS A 146 6.90 -8.87 -10.99
N LEU A 147 5.65 -8.48 -10.79
CA LEU A 147 4.90 -7.71 -11.78
C LEU A 147 5.61 -6.42 -12.18
N GLY A 148 6.30 -5.77 -11.23
CA GLY A 148 6.99 -4.51 -11.46
C GLY A 148 8.05 -4.56 -12.56
N TRP A 149 8.61 -5.74 -12.85
CA TRP A 149 9.56 -5.94 -13.96
C TRP A 149 9.01 -6.80 -15.09
N GLY A 150 7.69 -7.04 -15.14
CA GLY A 150 7.05 -7.71 -16.25
C GLY A 150 7.14 -9.24 -16.26
N GLU A 151 7.44 -9.87 -15.10
CA GLU A 151 7.48 -11.34 -14.98
C GLU A 151 6.10 -11.89 -14.60
N THR A 152 5.72 -13.04 -15.19
CA THR A 152 4.50 -13.78 -14.85
C THR A 152 4.83 -15.02 -14.04
N LYS A 153 4.13 -15.23 -12.93
CA LYS A 153 4.25 -16.44 -12.10
C LYS A 153 2.95 -17.23 -12.00
N VAL A 154 1.82 -16.54 -12.19
CA VAL A 154 0.49 -17.15 -12.19
C VAL A 154 -0.35 -16.61 -13.36
N PRO A 155 -1.39 -17.34 -13.84
CA PRO A 155 -2.12 -16.95 -15.05
C PRO A 155 -2.70 -15.53 -15.05
N ILE A 156 -3.16 -15.05 -13.91
CA ILE A 156 -3.76 -13.70 -13.80
C ILE A 156 -2.72 -12.58 -14.01
N ASP A 157 -1.43 -12.86 -13.89
CA ASP A 157 -0.37 -11.87 -14.08
C ASP A 157 -0.30 -11.39 -15.53
N HIS A 158 -0.62 -12.23 -16.51
CA HIS A 158 -0.73 -11.82 -17.91
C HIS A 158 -1.74 -10.69 -18.10
N GLN A 159 -2.90 -10.79 -17.46
CA GLN A 159 -3.91 -9.73 -17.52
C GLN A 159 -3.42 -8.43 -16.84
N ARG A 160 -2.73 -8.55 -15.70
CA ARG A 160 -2.18 -7.39 -14.99
C ARG A 160 -1.11 -6.68 -15.81
N LEU A 161 -0.23 -7.44 -16.44
CA LEU A 161 0.82 -6.88 -17.29
C LEU A 161 0.25 -6.24 -18.57
N SER A 162 -0.81 -6.81 -19.16
CA SER A 162 -1.46 -6.22 -20.35
C SER A 162 -2.09 -4.84 -20.09
N ILE A 163 -2.21 -4.45 -18.83
CA ILE A 163 -2.74 -3.15 -18.39
C ILE A 163 -1.67 -2.30 -17.66
N GLY A 164 -0.39 -2.63 -17.83
CA GLY A 164 0.72 -1.82 -17.40
C GLY A 164 1.13 -1.98 -15.93
N ALA A 165 1.01 -3.18 -15.34
CA ALA A 165 1.47 -3.43 -13.98
C ALA A 165 3.00 -3.39 -13.81
N ASP A 166 3.77 -3.38 -14.91
CA ASP A 166 5.23 -3.36 -14.96
C ASP A 166 5.83 -1.96 -14.72
N MET A 167 5.25 -1.19 -13.81
CA MET A 167 5.57 0.22 -13.55
C MET A 167 7.04 0.47 -13.21
N ALA A 168 7.72 -0.46 -12.53
CA ALA A 168 9.15 -0.28 -12.22
C ALA A 168 10.02 -0.44 -13.48
N LEU A 169 9.68 -1.37 -14.37
CA LEU A 169 10.34 -1.50 -15.68
C LEU A 169 10.13 -0.25 -16.53
N GLN A 170 8.90 0.26 -16.56
CA GLN A 170 8.57 1.50 -17.26
C GLN A 170 9.34 2.70 -16.68
N ALA A 171 9.51 2.77 -15.35
CA ALA A 171 10.33 3.79 -14.70
C ALA A 171 11.81 3.67 -15.06
N THR A 172 12.35 2.43 -15.10
CA THR A 172 13.75 2.21 -15.46
C THR A 172 14.05 2.60 -16.91
N ARG A 173 13.15 2.33 -17.82
CA ARG A 173 13.22 2.82 -19.21
C ARG A 173 13.19 4.34 -19.35
N ARG A 174 12.76 5.02 -18.28
CA ARG A 174 12.67 6.48 -18.17
C ARG A 174 13.79 7.09 -17.32
N GLY A 175 14.85 6.32 -16.99
CA GLY A 175 16.03 6.82 -16.31
C GLY A 175 15.98 6.78 -14.77
N TYR A 176 14.98 6.17 -14.17
CA TYR A 176 14.97 5.90 -12.74
C TYR A 176 15.71 4.60 -12.41
N LEU A 177 16.25 4.51 -11.21
CA LEU A 177 16.50 3.22 -10.58
C LEU A 177 15.14 2.61 -10.18
N GLY A 178 14.71 1.57 -10.86
CA GLY A 178 13.51 0.82 -10.49
C GLY A 178 13.79 -0.03 -9.25
N VAL A 179 13.07 0.19 -8.17
CA VAL A 179 13.24 -0.52 -6.88
C VAL A 179 11.94 -1.20 -6.51
N CYS A 180 11.89 -2.51 -6.67
CA CYS A 180 10.73 -3.32 -6.34
C CYS A 180 10.88 -3.91 -4.94
N VAL A 181 10.05 -3.45 -3.99
CA VAL A 181 10.07 -3.89 -2.59
C VAL A 181 8.98 -4.93 -2.37
N GLU A 182 9.38 -6.17 -2.02
CA GLU A 182 8.40 -7.23 -1.72
C GLU A 182 7.70 -6.94 -0.39
N GLN A 183 6.38 -6.83 -0.43
CA GLN A 183 5.61 -6.47 0.74
C GLN A 183 5.34 -7.66 1.66
N THR A 184 5.43 -7.43 2.97
CA THR A 184 5.02 -8.42 3.99
C THR A 184 3.60 -8.93 3.73
N GLY A 185 3.46 -10.26 3.62
CA GLY A 185 2.20 -10.96 3.32
C GLY A 185 1.98 -11.32 1.86
N TYR A 186 2.91 -10.95 0.94
CA TYR A 186 2.80 -11.23 -0.49
C TYR A 186 4.10 -11.81 -1.06
N GLY A 187 3.99 -12.45 -2.22
CA GLY A 187 5.11 -12.93 -3.00
C GLY A 187 6.07 -13.82 -2.22
N GLU A 188 7.35 -13.47 -2.17
CA GLU A 188 8.36 -14.20 -1.40
C GLU A 188 8.19 -14.02 0.12
N LYS A 189 7.50 -12.98 0.58
CA LYS A 189 7.15 -12.73 1.99
C LYS A 189 5.75 -13.23 2.39
N GLU A 190 5.10 -14.05 1.57
CA GLU A 190 3.86 -14.74 1.95
C GLU A 190 4.15 -15.79 3.02
N GLU A 191 3.31 -15.84 4.07
CA GLU A 191 3.42 -16.87 5.12
C GLU A 191 3.22 -18.29 4.55
N ARG A 192 4.19 -19.16 4.76
CA ARG A 192 4.20 -20.56 4.26
C ARG A 192 4.50 -21.58 5.34
N TYR A 193 4.91 -21.15 6.51
CA TYR A 193 5.25 -22.01 7.63
C TYR A 193 4.02 -22.51 8.37
N LEU A 194 3.06 -21.61 8.62
CA LEU A 194 1.85 -21.93 9.35
C LEU A 194 0.69 -22.24 8.40
N PRO A 195 -0.17 -23.21 8.73
CA PRO A 195 -1.39 -23.46 7.97
C PRO A 195 -2.26 -22.20 7.94
N LYS A 196 -2.71 -21.80 6.76
CA LYS A 196 -3.67 -20.69 6.62
C LYS A 196 -4.96 -21.00 7.39
N ARG A 197 -5.43 -20.06 8.19
CA ARG A 197 -6.70 -20.10 8.91
C ARG A 197 -7.74 -19.20 8.30
N SER A 198 -7.30 -18.09 7.71
CA SER A 198 -8.13 -17.10 7.03
C SER A 198 -8.11 -17.29 5.50
N ALA A 199 -9.19 -16.86 4.83
CA ALA A 199 -9.25 -16.80 3.38
C ALA A 199 -8.33 -15.71 2.81
N ASP A 200 -8.14 -14.62 3.55
CA ASP A 200 -7.18 -13.56 3.24
C ASP A 200 -5.83 -13.87 3.87
N ARG A 201 -4.77 -13.79 3.07
CA ARG A 201 -3.39 -14.15 3.48
C ARG A 201 -2.79 -13.15 4.49
N THR A 202 -3.38 -11.98 4.63
CA THR A 202 -2.86 -10.90 5.49
C THR A 202 -3.54 -10.85 6.86
N ILE A 203 -4.72 -11.43 7.03
CA ILE A 203 -5.49 -11.37 8.29
C ILE A 203 -4.72 -12.03 9.44
N ASP A 204 -4.18 -13.23 9.24
CA ASP A 204 -3.49 -13.95 10.31
C ASP A 204 -2.23 -13.19 10.75
N ILE A 205 -1.46 -12.60 9.81
CA ILE A 205 -0.29 -11.78 10.11
C ILE A 205 -0.69 -10.50 10.87
N ALA A 206 -1.77 -9.83 10.41
CA ALA A 206 -2.24 -8.60 11.03
C ALA A 206 -2.75 -8.82 12.47
N LEU A 207 -3.46 -9.92 12.73
CA LEU A 207 -3.89 -10.28 14.07
C LEU A 207 -2.71 -10.56 15.00
N HIS A 208 -1.68 -11.28 14.52
CA HIS A 208 -0.47 -11.51 15.30
C HIS A 208 0.31 -10.21 15.55
N ALA A 209 0.42 -9.33 14.54
CA ALA A 209 1.06 -8.02 14.71
C ALA A 209 0.34 -7.17 15.75
N ALA A 210 -1.01 -7.15 15.71
CA ALA A 210 -1.83 -6.39 16.66
C ALA A 210 -1.62 -6.85 18.12
N LEU A 211 -1.41 -8.15 18.36
CA LEU A 211 -1.08 -8.67 19.70
C LEU A 211 0.28 -8.18 20.22
N LEU A 212 1.17 -7.75 19.31
CA LEU A 212 2.49 -7.21 19.64
C LEU A 212 2.53 -5.66 19.63
N GLY A 213 1.37 -5.00 19.52
CA GLY A 213 1.31 -3.54 19.40
C GLY A 213 1.80 -3.02 18.06
N GLN A 214 1.74 -3.84 17.02
CA GLN A 214 2.14 -3.50 15.65
C GLN A 214 0.96 -3.62 14.69
N SER A 215 1.08 -2.99 13.53
CA SER A 215 0.13 -3.18 12.42
C SER A 215 0.87 -3.67 11.18
N LEU A 216 0.14 -4.30 10.26
CA LEU A 216 0.72 -4.70 8.98
C LEU A 216 1.18 -3.48 8.17
N LEU A 217 0.49 -2.34 8.27
CA LEU A 217 0.89 -1.08 7.63
C LEU A 217 2.19 -0.54 8.24
N GLY A 218 2.37 -0.60 9.55
CA GLY A 218 3.64 -0.24 10.21
C GLY A 218 4.80 -1.13 9.76
N LEU A 219 4.58 -2.46 9.67
CA LEU A 219 5.59 -3.41 9.15
C LEU A 219 5.99 -3.09 7.70
N LYS A 220 5.02 -2.77 6.83
CA LYS A 220 5.28 -2.39 5.43
C LYS A 220 6.00 -1.05 5.32
N ALA A 221 5.62 -0.06 6.12
CA ALA A 221 6.32 1.23 6.17
C ALA A 221 7.78 1.06 6.63
N MET A 222 8.04 0.21 7.64
CA MET A 222 9.41 -0.13 8.05
C MET A 222 10.19 -0.83 6.94
N ASP A 223 9.58 -1.74 6.17
CA ASP A 223 10.23 -2.39 5.05
C ASP A 223 10.62 -1.38 3.93
N VAL A 224 9.76 -0.39 3.66
CA VAL A 224 10.06 0.71 2.71
C VAL A 224 11.21 1.58 3.23
N SER A 225 11.15 2.02 4.50
CA SER A 225 12.21 2.84 5.10
C SER A 225 13.54 2.11 5.17
N ALA A 226 13.54 0.81 5.51
CA ALA A 226 14.75 -0.03 5.49
C ALA A 226 15.36 -0.15 4.08
N SER A 227 14.52 -0.21 3.04
CA SER A 227 14.99 -0.17 1.65
C SER A 227 15.68 1.16 1.33
N ILE A 228 15.12 2.28 1.80
CA ILE A 228 15.73 3.62 1.63
C ILE A 228 17.04 3.71 2.42
N ASP A 229 17.09 3.21 3.66
CA ASP A 229 18.31 3.18 4.47
C ASP A 229 19.44 2.44 3.76
N TRP A 230 19.13 1.28 3.17
CA TRP A 230 20.10 0.51 2.39
C TRP A 230 20.52 1.22 1.12
N LEU A 231 19.57 1.77 0.34
CA LEU A 231 19.86 2.49 -0.90
C LEU A 231 20.79 3.68 -0.67
N LEU A 232 20.65 4.39 0.45
CA LEU A 232 21.48 5.54 0.80
C LEU A 232 22.79 5.16 1.52
N SER A 233 23.01 3.88 1.80
CA SER A 233 24.23 3.41 2.44
C SER A 233 25.34 3.10 1.43
N SER A 234 26.58 2.95 1.92
CA SER A 234 27.73 2.53 1.12
C SER A 234 27.62 1.06 0.62
N ALA A 235 26.64 0.30 1.11
CA ALA A 235 26.39 -1.08 0.66
C ALA A 235 25.52 -1.15 -0.62
N CYS A 236 24.89 -0.06 -1.03
CA CYS A 236 24.20 0.02 -2.31
C CYS A 236 25.24 0.15 -3.44
N PRO A 237 25.19 -0.72 -4.48
CA PRO A 237 26.18 -0.68 -5.54
C PRO A 237 25.98 0.44 -6.58
N HIS A 238 24.90 1.20 -6.47
CA HIS A 238 24.55 2.24 -7.45
C HIS A 238 24.49 3.62 -6.77
N PRO A 239 24.97 4.67 -7.44
CA PRO A 239 24.84 6.03 -6.92
C PRO A 239 23.37 6.48 -6.93
N ILE A 240 22.89 6.96 -5.79
CA ILE A 240 21.50 7.39 -5.57
C ILE A 240 21.45 8.89 -5.40
N ASP A 241 20.46 9.54 -6.03
CA ASP A 241 20.09 10.91 -5.67
C ASP A 241 19.20 10.93 -4.42
N PRO A 242 19.71 11.32 -3.26
CA PRO A 242 18.96 11.27 -2.01
C PRO A 242 17.80 12.27 -1.96
N LYS A 243 17.76 13.23 -2.89
CA LYS A 243 16.71 14.24 -3.01
C LYS A 243 15.63 13.86 -4.03
N ARG A 244 15.72 12.67 -4.64
CA ARG A 244 14.76 12.22 -5.67
C ARG A 244 14.35 10.77 -5.43
N ILE A 245 13.76 10.53 -4.25
CA ILE A 245 13.18 9.23 -3.86
C ILE A 245 11.67 9.34 -3.92
N PHE A 246 11.05 8.59 -4.82
CA PHE A 246 9.61 8.60 -5.05
C PHE A 246 9.02 7.22 -4.83
N VAL A 247 7.74 7.15 -4.45
CA VAL A 247 7.03 5.88 -4.29
C VAL A 247 5.77 5.84 -5.16
N PHE A 248 5.61 4.73 -5.85
CA PHE A 248 4.39 4.32 -6.53
C PHE A 248 3.83 3.07 -5.87
N GLY A 249 2.54 3.09 -5.54
CA GLY A 249 1.86 1.90 -5.05
C GLY A 249 0.48 1.73 -5.65
N HIS A 250 0.08 0.48 -5.87
CA HIS A 250 -1.28 0.17 -6.35
C HIS A 250 -2.03 -0.66 -5.30
N SER A 251 -3.32 -0.35 -5.07
CA SER A 251 -4.18 -1.08 -4.13
C SER A 251 -3.51 -1.20 -2.74
N SER A 252 -3.29 -2.40 -2.22
CA SER A 252 -2.51 -2.67 -1.00
C SER A 252 -1.15 -1.93 -0.99
N GLY A 253 -0.42 -1.93 -2.11
CA GLY A 253 0.83 -1.17 -2.25
C GLY A 253 0.64 0.33 -2.16
N GLY A 254 -0.48 0.84 -2.66
CA GLY A 254 -0.82 2.25 -2.56
C GLY A 254 -1.18 2.68 -1.13
N THR A 255 -1.85 1.82 -0.37
CA THR A 255 -2.08 2.06 1.07
C THR A 255 -0.75 2.08 1.83
N ALA A 256 0.13 1.11 1.55
CA ALA A 256 1.47 1.08 2.15
C ALA A 256 2.30 2.32 1.78
N ALA A 257 2.20 2.81 0.53
CA ALA A 257 2.88 4.03 0.08
C ALA A 257 2.43 5.28 0.84
N GLN A 258 1.13 5.42 1.12
CA GLN A 258 0.58 6.53 1.92
C GLN A 258 1.18 6.54 3.34
N PHE A 259 1.16 5.40 4.04
CA PHE A 259 1.71 5.29 5.39
C PHE A 259 3.23 5.44 5.42
N ALA A 260 3.94 4.84 4.46
CA ALA A 260 5.39 5.01 4.33
C ALA A 260 5.77 6.49 4.12
N ALA A 261 5.07 7.19 3.22
CA ALA A 261 5.33 8.62 2.97
C ALA A 261 4.95 9.51 4.17
N ALA A 262 3.89 9.19 4.90
CA ALA A 262 3.53 9.91 6.13
C ALA A 262 4.58 9.74 7.23
N LEU A 263 5.20 8.55 7.35
CA LEU A 263 6.17 8.20 8.39
C LEU A 263 7.63 8.53 8.01
N ASP A 264 7.97 8.45 6.70
CA ASP A 264 9.33 8.70 6.23
C ASP A 264 9.40 9.95 5.32
N PRO A 265 9.90 11.07 5.84
CA PRO A 265 9.96 12.33 5.10
C PRO A 265 10.98 12.32 3.94
N ARG A 266 11.83 11.30 3.81
CA ARG A 266 12.78 11.17 2.68
C ARG A 266 12.07 10.80 1.36
N ILE A 267 10.83 10.31 1.41
CA ILE A 267 10.01 10.08 0.22
C ILE A 267 9.54 11.43 -0.28
N LEU A 268 10.09 11.87 -1.42
CA LEU A 268 9.84 13.20 -1.97
C LEU A 268 8.45 13.33 -2.60
N GLY A 269 7.94 12.29 -3.23
CA GLY A 269 6.61 12.30 -3.85
C GLY A 269 5.98 10.92 -3.91
N THR A 270 4.65 10.88 -3.92
CA THR A 270 3.87 9.64 -3.78
C THR A 270 2.71 9.60 -4.78
N LEU A 271 2.61 8.51 -5.55
CA LEU A 271 1.41 8.19 -6.33
C LEU A 271 0.77 6.92 -5.78
N ALA A 272 -0.44 7.06 -5.26
CA ALA A 272 -1.26 5.98 -4.70
C ALA A 272 -2.43 5.67 -5.63
N SER A 273 -2.34 4.56 -6.37
CA SER A 273 -3.34 4.14 -7.35
C SER A 273 -4.30 3.12 -6.74
N GLY A 274 -5.62 3.33 -6.88
CA GLY A 274 -6.66 2.42 -6.43
C GLY A 274 -6.57 2.10 -4.92
N SER A 275 -6.29 3.11 -4.08
CA SER A 275 -6.03 2.88 -2.66
C SER A 275 -6.37 4.05 -1.74
N VAL A 276 -6.78 5.19 -2.30
CA VAL A 276 -7.12 6.39 -1.53
C VAL A 276 -8.61 6.44 -1.27
N ARG A 277 -8.99 6.49 0.00
CA ARG A 277 -10.36 6.66 0.48
C ARG A 277 -10.34 6.86 1.99
N ARG A 278 -11.31 7.52 2.55
CA ARG A 278 -11.48 7.58 4.01
C ARG A 278 -11.72 6.17 4.56
N LEU A 279 -10.99 5.80 5.61
CA LEU A 279 -11.07 4.45 6.18
C LEU A 279 -12.44 4.19 6.82
N SER A 280 -13.05 5.21 7.42
CA SER A 280 -14.42 5.15 7.96
C SER A 280 -15.43 4.74 6.88
N GLU A 281 -15.33 5.27 5.66
CA GLU A 281 -16.21 4.90 4.55
C GLU A 281 -15.99 3.43 4.11
N ILE A 282 -14.75 2.95 4.12
CA ILE A 282 -14.45 1.55 3.81
C ILE A 282 -15.12 0.63 4.84
N VAL A 283 -14.93 0.93 6.12
CA VAL A 283 -15.51 0.14 7.21
C VAL A 283 -17.05 0.16 7.15
N ALA A 284 -17.66 1.33 6.92
CA ALA A 284 -19.11 1.45 6.84
C ALA A 284 -19.73 0.69 5.66
N THR A 285 -19.03 0.57 4.52
CA THR A 285 -19.61 0.00 3.29
C THR A 285 -19.20 -1.45 3.01
N ARG A 286 -17.99 -1.85 3.39
CA ARG A 286 -17.41 -3.15 3.04
C ARG A 286 -16.88 -3.95 4.21
N GLY A 287 -16.68 -3.29 5.35
CA GLY A 287 -15.86 -3.81 6.43
C GLY A 287 -14.37 -3.86 6.05
N THR A 288 -13.54 -4.16 7.02
CA THR A 288 -12.11 -4.41 6.83
C THR A 288 -11.91 -5.81 6.25
N SER A 289 -11.98 -5.95 4.93
CA SER A 289 -11.93 -7.25 4.27
C SER A 289 -10.52 -7.84 4.17
N ASN A 290 -9.49 -7.07 4.50
CA ASN A 290 -8.10 -7.54 4.57
C ASN A 290 -7.42 -7.08 5.87
N GLY A 291 -6.36 -7.77 6.26
CA GLY A 291 -5.64 -7.48 7.50
C GLY A 291 -4.85 -6.16 7.48
N GLU A 292 -4.66 -5.53 6.32
CA GLU A 292 -3.86 -4.30 6.20
C GLU A 292 -4.46 -3.13 6.94
N LEU A 293 -5.79 -3.01 6.90
CA LEU A 293 -6.51 -1.90 7.51
C LEU A 293 -6.67 -2.08 9.03
N LEU A 294 -6.17 -3.18 9.60
CA LEU A 294 -6.21 -3.40 11.05
C LEU A 294 -5.10 -2.62 11.75
N VAL A 295 -5.45 -1.42 12.17
CA VAL A 295 -4.63 -0.58 13.05
C VAL A 295 -5.48 -0.28 14.30
N PRO A 296 -5.24 -0.99 15.42
CA PRO A 296 -6.04 -0.83 16.62
C PRO A 296 -6.05 0.63 17.13
N GLY A 297 -7.23 1.17 17.40
CA GLY A 297 -7.37 2.56 17.88
C GLY A 297 -7.28 3.65 16.80
N PHE A 298 -7.18 3.29 15.51
CA PHE A 298 -6.98 4.27 14.41
C PHE A 298 -7.95 5.45 14.46
N PHE A 299 -9.25 5.18 14.59
CA PHE A 299 -10.27 6.25 14.58
C PHE A 299 -10.30 7.12 15.83
N GLN A 300 -9.62 6.72 16.90
CA GLN A 300 -9.43 7.58 18.07
C GLN A 300 -8.45 8.71 17.79
N ASP A 301 -7.56 8.52 16.81
CA ASP A 301 -6.48 9.44 16.51
C ASP A 301 -6.63 10.10 15.13
N PHE A 302 -6.97 9.30 14.11
CA PHE A 302 -6.83 9.69 12.72
C PHE A 302 -8.01 9.29 11.84
N GLU A 303 -8.10 9.95 10.70
CA GLU A 303 -8.76 9.48 9.48
C GLU A 303 -7.71 9.45 8.35
N SER A 304 -8.04 8.88 7.20
CA SER A 304 -7.12 8.80 6.06
C SER A 304 -6.67 10.17 5.55
N ASP A 305 -7.51 11.17 5.59
CA ASP A 305 -7.18 12.55 5.23
C ASP A 305 -6.09 13.15 6.14
N ASP A 306 -6.04 12.79 7.43
CA ASP A 306 -4.95 13.20 8.34
C ASP A 306 -3.62 12.54 7.93
N ILE A 307 -3.67 11.29 7.44
CA ILE A 307 -2.45 10.59 6.92
C ILE A 307 -1.93 11.30 5.67
N LEU A 308 -2.80 11.72 4.75
CA LEU A 308 -2.41 12.49 3.58
C LEU A 308 -1.87 13.88 3.96
N ALA A 309 -2.44 14.52 4.97
CA ALA A 309 -1.98 15.81 5.50
C ALA A 309 -0.56 15.73 6.10
N LEU A 310 -0.14 14.57 6.64
CA LEU A 310 1.23 14.33 7.10
C LEU A 310 2.25 14.27 5.96
N ILE A 311 1.81 14.08 4.71
CA ILE A 311 2.69 14.08 3.53
C ILE A 311 3.00 15.51 3.09
N ALA A 312 2.11 16.47 3.31
CA ALA A 312 2.31 17.87 2.93
C ALA A 312 3.67 18.41 3.43
N PRO A 313 4.34 19.29 2.65
CA PRO A 313 3.99 19.83 1.32
C PRO A 313 4.48 18.99 0.14
N ARG A 314 4.91 17.74 0.36
CA ARG A 314 5.47 16.85 -0.67
C ARG A 314 4.37 16.41 -1.63
N PRO A 315 4.67 16.31 -2.95
CA PRO A 315 3.70 15.91 -3.96
C PRO A 315 2.97 14.60 -3.65
N PHE A 316 1.66 14.61 -3.80
CA PHE A 316 0.81 13.43 -3.63
C PHE A 316 -0.27 13.36 -4.73
N VAL A 317 -0.39 12.20 -5.34
CA VAL A 317 -1.48 11.90 -6.29
C VAL A 317 -2.28 10.69 -5.81
N GLY A 318 -3.59 10.87 -5.65
CA GLY A 318 -4.56 9.79 -5.50
C GLY A 318 -5.23 9.49 -6.83
N LEU A 319 -4.98 8.31 -7.41
CA LEU A 319 -5.55 7.91 -8.70
C LEU A 319 -6.52 6.75 -8.51
N SER A 320 -7.72 6.82 -9.11
CA SER A 320 -8.66 5.70 -9.12
C SER A 320 -9.54 5.69 -10.37
N GLY A 321 -10.05 4.52 -10.71
CA GLY A 321 -11.05 4.37 -11.75
C GLY A 321 -12.40 4.94 -11.35
N ILE A 322 -13.12 5.53 -12.30
CA ILE A 322 -14.48 6.08 -12.04
C ILE A 322 -15.48 5.00 -11.64
N ASP A 323 -15.26 3.74 -12.08
CA ASP A 323 -16.08 2.57 -11.76
C ASP A 323 -15.40 1.67 -10.69
N ASP A 324 -14.40 2.17 -9.96
CA ASP A 324 -13.74 1.40 -8.91
C ASP A 324 -14.70 1.19 -7.71
N HIS A 325 -15.17 -0.05 -7.56
CA HIS A 325 -16.11 -0.41 -6.50
C HIS A 325 -15.43 -0.60 -5.13
N ILE A 326 -14.08 -0.63 -5.07
CA ILE A 326 -13.30 -0.76 -3.84
C ILE A 326 -12.91 0.63 -3.34
N PHE A 327 -12.35 1.44 -4.23
CA PHE A 327 -11.91 2.81 -3.98
C PHE A 327 -12.58 3.77 -4.96
N PRO A 328 -13.88 4.04 -4.81
CA PRO A 328 -14.63 4.93 -5.69
C PRO A 328 -13.98 6.31 -5.79
N PHE A 329 -13.95 6.86 -6.99
CA PHE A 329 -13.25 8.13 -7.26
C PHE A 329 -13.75 9.30 -6.39
N ASP A 330 -15.03 9.38 -6.10
CA ASP A 330 -15.59 10.37 -5.18
C ASP A 330 -15.03 10.26 -3.75
N GLY A 331 -14.68 9.06 -3.31
CA GLY A 331 -13.99 8.82 -2.04
C GLY A 331 -12.54 9.32 -2.06
N VAL A 332 -11.85 9.23 -3.22
CA VAL A 332 -10.52 9.83 -3.42
C VAL A 332 -10.61 11.34 -3.28
N VAL A 333 -11.57 11.97 -3.95
CA VAL A 333 -11.79 13.42 -3.89
C VAL A 333 -12.02 13.87 -2.44
N ARG A 334 -12.91 13.19 -1.69
CA ARG A 334 -13.18 13.55 -0.28
C ARG A 334 -11.95 13.43 0.61
N ALA A 335 -11.11 12.40 0.43
CA ALA A 335 -9.89 12.25 1.23
C ALA A 335 -8.86 13.34 0.91
N ILE A 336 -8.73 13.71 -0.36
CA ILE A 336 -7.84 14.80 -0.80
C ILE A 336 -8.35 16.15 -0.33
N ASP A 337 -9.65 16.43 -0.45
CA ASP A 337 -10.25 17.65 0.06
C ASP A 337 -10.05 17.81 1.57
N GLY A 338 -10.10 16.72 2.33
CA GLY A 338 -9.80 16.70 3.76
C GLY A 338 -8.35 17.04 4.10
N ALA A 339 -7.41 16.63 3.25
CA ALA A 339 -5.97 16.92 3.43
C ALA A 339 -5.54 18.30 2.87
N LEU A 340 -6.31 18.86 1.92
CA LEU A 340 -5.97 20.10 1.23
C LEU A 340 -5.67 21.30 2.14
N PRO A 341 -6.33 21.49 3.32
CA PRO A 341 -5.97 22.56 4.25
C PRO A 341 -4.51 22.50 4.70
N ALA A 342 -3.92 21.29 4.91
CA ALA A 342 -2.52 21.16 5.25
C ALA A 342 -1.60 21.63 4.11
N TYR A 343 -1.91 21.27 2.86
CA TYR A 343 -1.14 21.73 1.71
C TYR A 343 -1.24 23.25 1.52
N ARG A 344 -2.41 23.84 1.77
CA ARG A 344 -2.59 25.30 1.72
C ARG A 344 -1.74 26.03 2.76
N SER A 345 -1.53 25.45 3.95
CA SER A 345 -0.68 26.05 4.99
C SER A 345 0.78 26.17 4.57
N PHE A 346 1.20 25.42 3.53
CA PHE A 346 2.55 25.46 2.96
C PHE A 346 2.60 26.10 1.56
N ASP A 347 1.54 26.78 1.12
CA ASP A 347 1.42 27.31 -0.25
C ASP A 347 1.65 26.25 -1.35
N ALA A 348 1.26 25.01 -1.09
CA ALA A 348 1.51 23.84 -1.93
C ALA A 348 0.21 23.14 -2.39
N ALA A 349 -0.90 23.87 -2.48
CA ALA A 349 -2.21 23.31 -2.85
C ALA A 349 -2.22 22.63 -4.23
N ASP A 350 -1.31 23.01 -5.13
CA ASP A 350 -1.08 22.46 -6.45
C ASP A 350 -0.30 21.12 -6.44
N LYS A 351 0.21 20.71 -5.28
CA LYS A 351 0.99 19.46 -5.12
C LYS A 351 0.17 18.26 -4.64
N ILE A 352 -1.13 18.41 -4.46
CA ILE A 352 -2.03 17.29 -4.14
C ILE A 352 -3.17 17.23 -5.14
N GLU A 353 -3.41 16.05 -5.74
CA GLU A 353 -4.40 15.91 -6.79
C GLU A 353 -5.13 14.57 -6.74
N ALA A 354 -6.46 14.59 -7.02
CA ALA A 354 -7.27 13.42 -7.33
C ALA A 354 -7.35 13.22 -8.85
N VAL A 355 -6.90 12.08 -9.35
CA VAL A 355 -6.89 11.75 -10.78
C VAL A 355 -7.90 10.66 -11.07
N ALA A 356 -8.90 10.99 -11.91
CA ALA A 356 -9.87 10.02 -12.42
C ALA A 356 -9.28 9.25 -13.60
N ALA A 357 -9.47 7.92 -13.59
CA ALA A 357 -9.13 7.05 -14.71
C ALA A 357 -10.38 6.29 -15.19
N PRO A 358 -10.44 5.83 -16.45
CA PRO A 358 -11.57 5.04 -16.92
C PRO A 358 -11.63 3.66 -16.24
N PHE A 359 -12.82 3.04 -16.21
CA PHE A 359 -13.04 1.67 -15.70
C PHE A 359 -12.96 1.50 -14.16
N GLY A 360 -12.77 0.27 -13.71
CA GLY A 360 -12.81 -0.15 -12.31
C GLY A 360 -11.42 -0.32 -11.66
N HIS A 361 -11.32 -1.22 -10.67
CA HIS A 361 -10.10 -1.44 -9.88
C HIS A 361 -9.01 -2.15 -10.69
N ARG A 362 -8.01 -1.39 -11.20
CA ARG A 362 -6.92 -1.90 -12.04
C ARG A 362 -5.71 -0.96 -12.07
N TYR A 363 -4.60 -1.40 -12.71
CA TYR A 363 -3.49 -0.52 -13.04
C TYR A 363 -3.86 0.45 -14.16
N TYR A 364 -3.33 1.66 -14.10
CA TYR A 364 -3.54 2.78 -15.04
C TYR A 364 -2.19 3.41 -15.36
N ALA A 365 -1.40 2.77 -16.24
CA ALA A 365 -0.04 3.20 -16.51
C ALA A 365 0.02 4.59 -17.17
N GLU A 366 -0.83 4.84 -18.17
CA GLU A 366 -0.83 6.11 -18.91
C GLU A 366 -1.19 7.29 -18.00
N GLU A 367 -2.31 7.20 -17.29
CA GLU A 367 -2.80 8.23 -16.38
C GLU A 367 -1.81 8.44 -15.21
N SER A 368 -1.18 7.36 -14.74
CA SER A 368 -0.13 7.45 -13.71
C SER A 368 1.07 8.24 -14.21
N TRP A 369 1.58 7.99 -15.43
CA TRP A 369 2.71 8.72 -15.96
C TRP A 369 2.39 10.17 -16.31
N GLN A 370 1.16 10.45 -16.76
CA GLN A 370 0.71 11.84 -16.99
C GLN A 370 0.68 12.63 -15.67
N ALA A 371 0.10 12.05 -14.61
CA ALA A 371 0.06 12.66 -13.28
C ALA A 371 1.46 12.76 -12.66
N TRP A 372 2.30 11.73 -12.85
CA TRP A 372 3.68 11.71 -12.37
C TRP A 372 4.47 12.91 -12.87
N ARG A 373 4.46 13.15 -14.18
CA ARG A 373 5.13 14.27 -14.83
C ARG A 373 4.58 15.63 -14.39
N ARG A 374 3.29 15.71 -14.17
CA ARG A 374 2.66 16.99 -13.82
C ARG A 374 2.89 17.37 -12.37
N ILE A 375 2.84 16.41 -11.44
CA ILE A 375 2.75 16.66 -10.00
C ILE A 375 3.92 16.05 -9.22
N ILE A 376 4.30 14.79 -9.48
CA ILE A 376 5.26 14.06 -8.64
C ILE A 376 6.70 14.46 -8.96
N ASP A 377 7.06 14.44 -10.22
CA ASP A 377 8.42 14.78 -10.70
C ASP A 377 8.33 15.60 -12.00
N PRO A 378 8.09 16.93 -11.90
CA PRO A 378 8.00 17.81 -13.07
C PRO A 378 9.31 17.91 -13.86
N ASP A 379 10.46 17.65 -13.23
CA ASP A 379 11.78 17.64 -13.88
C ASP A 379 12.05 16.35 -14.68
N PHE A 380 11.09 15.46 -14.69
CA PHE A 380 11.15 14.24 -15.46
C PHE A 380 11.11 14.49 -16.96
N SER A 381 12.11 14.03 -17.73
CA SER A 381 12.10 14.07 -19.19
C SER A 381 11.84 12.69 -19.78
N ASP A 382 10.90 12.61 -20.74
CA ASP A 382 10.57 11.40 -21.52
C ASP A 382 11.54 11.18 -22.71
N ASP A 383 12.64 11.95 -22.77
CA ASP A 383 13.57 12.02 -23.93
C ASP A 383 14.54 10.83 -24.02
N LEU A 384 14.31 9.76 -23.26
CA LEU A 384 15.08 8.54 -23.40
C LEU A 384 14.62 7.72 -24.61
N PRO A 385 15.55 7.09 -25.36
CA PRO A 385 15.20 6.31 -26.53
C PRO A 385 14.15 5.26 -26.15
N ARG A 386 13.02 5.32 -26.83
CA ARG A 386 12.02 4.26 -26.81
C ARG A 386 12.63 3.13 -27.63
N ASP A 387 12.88 1.98 -27.01
CA ASP A 387 13.31 0.76 -27.69
C ASP A 387 12.26 0.29 -28.70
#